data_86ed3a0db6f90400164b594abbf689b4
#
_entry.id   86ed3a0db6f90400164b594abbf689b4
#
_cell.length_a   1.000
_cell.length_b   1.000
_cell.length_c   1.000
_cell.angle_alpha   90.00
_cell.angle_beta   90.00
_cell.angle_gamma   90.00
#
_symmetry.space_group_name_H-M   'P 1'
#
loop_
_entity.id
_entity.type
_entity.pdbx_description
1 polymer ?
#
loop_
_entity_poly.entity_id
_entity_poly.type
_entity_poly.pdbx_seq_one_letter_code
_entity_poly.pdbx_strand_id
1 'polypeptide(L)'
;MVSLFDHKVSELHQLLHKKEITVSDLVGESYKRIGEVEDKVQAFLTLDEERARDAAKKMDEKIGTDEAKGLLFGMPIGVKDNIVTKGLRTTSASKILENFDPIYDATVASKLHNAETITIGKLNMDEFAMGSSNENSGFKVTCNPWNLERVPGGSSGGSAASVAAGEVLFSLGSDTGGSIRQPASYCGVVGLKPTYGRVSRFGLIAFASSLDQIGPITRTVEDNAYLLQAISGVDPMDSTSANVDVPSYAEALTGDVKGLKIAVPKEYLGEGVNEEVRQSVLDALKVLEKLGAAWEEVSLPHSKYALATYYLLSSSEASANLARFDGVRYGYRTQNPENLIDLYKKTRAEGFGDEVKRRIMLGTFALSSGYYDAYYKKAQKVRTLIKQDFENVFEKYDVIIGPTAPTPAFKIGEKMSDPMTMYANDILTIPVNLAGVPGISVPCGFSDGMPLGLQIIGKHFDESTVYRVAHAFEQATDYHKQKPGL
;
A
#
# COMPACT_ATOMS: atom_id res chain seq x y z
N MET A 1 -3.31 -30.19 -5.24
CA MET A 1 -2.33 -29.69 -6.24
C MET A 1 -1.70 -28.43 -5.68
N VAL A 2 -0.42 -28.23 -5.90
CA VAL A 2 0.27 -26.98 -5.53
C VAL A 2 -0.29 -25.88 -6.45
N SER A 3 -0.69 -24.72 -5.89
CA SER A 3 -1.17 -23.60 -6.70
C SER A 3 -0.02 -23.02 -7.53
N LEU A 4 -0.31 -22.53 -8.74
CA LEU A 4 0.69 -21.80 -9.53
C LEU A 4 1.23 -20.59 -8.76
N PHE A 5 0.41 -19.97 -7.91
CA PHE A 5 0.82 -18.82 -7.09
C PHE A 5 1.65 -19.17 -5.85
N ASP A 6 2.06 -20.45 -5.71
CA ASP A 6 3.08 -20.86 -4.75
C ASP A 6 4.49 -20.63 -5.26
N HIS A 7 4.64 -20.45 -6.57
CA HIS A 7 5.89 -20.11 -7.24
C HIS A 7 6.14 -18.59 -7.22
N LYS A 8 7.41 -18.23 -7.21
CA LYS A 8 7.84 -16.84 -7.45
C LYS A 8 7.67 -16.48 -8.92
N VAL A 9 7.62 -15.16 -9.21
CA VAL A 9 7.54 -14.65 -10.59
C VAL A 9 8.67 -15.19 -11.47
N SER A 10 9.90 -15.26 -10.94
CA SER A 10 11.06 -15.79 -11.66
C SER A 10 10.90 -17.26 -12.05
N GLU A 11 10.27 -18.09 -11.22
CA GLU A 11 9.97 -19.48 -11.49
C GLU A 11 8.83 -19.63 -12.52
N LEU A 12 7.74 -18.87 -12.35
CA LEU A 12 6.62 -18.85 -13.30
C LEU A 12 7.06 -18.42 -14.70
N HIS A 13 7.93 -17.41 -14.79
CA HIS A 13 8.52 -16.98 -16.05
C HIS A 13 9.33 -18.10 -16.73
N GLN A 14 10.10 -18.90 -15.95
CA GLN A 14 10.79 -20.07 -16.50
C GLN A 14 9.82 -21.14 -16.99
N LEU A 15 8.73 -21.42 -16.27
CA LEU A 15 7.70 -22.39 -16.69
C LEU A 15 7.01 -21.94 -17.98
N LEU A 16 6.69 -20.63 -18.13
CA LEU A 16 6.17 -20.04 -19.37
C LEU A 16 7.16 -20.26 -20.55
N HIS A 17 8.44 -19.92 -20.35
CA HIS A 17 9.46 -20.09 -21.40
C HIS A 17 9.65 -21.55 -21.83
N LYS A 18 9.54 -22.50 -20.89
CA LYS A 18 9.57 -23.94 -21.19
C LYS A 18 8.28 -24.46 -21.80
N LYS A 19 7.24 -23.62 -21.89
CA LYS A 19 5.88 -23.96 -22.33
C LYS A 19 5.23 -25.06 -21.47
N GLU A 20 5.61 -25.12 -20.18
CA GLU A 20 5.01 -26.02 -19.20
C GLU A 20 3.68 -25.46 -18.66
N ILE A 21 3.51 -24.14 -18.71
CA ILE A 21 2.28 -23.41 -18.42
C ILE A 21 2.04 -22.34 -19.48
N THR A 22 0.82 -21.82 -19.53
CA THR A 22 0.40 -20.71 -20.40
C THR A 22 0.02 -19.49 -19.56
N VAL A 23 -0.08 -18.31 -20.19
CA VAL A 23 -0.62 -17.11 -19.54
C VAL A 23 -2.11 -17.33 -19.21
N SER A 24 -2.83 -18.07 -20.07
CA SER A 24 -4.22 -18.46 -19.81
C SER A 24 -4.35 -19.33 -18.55
N ASP A 25 -3.36 -20.16 -18.22
CA ASP A 25 -3.35 -20.94 -16.97
C ASP A 25 -3.21 -20.02 -15.75
N LEU A 26 -2.31 -19.01 -15.82
CA LEU A 26 -2.12 -18.03 -14.73
C LEU A 26 -3.38 -17.21 -14.46
N VAL A 27 -4.00 -16.69 -15.52
CA VAL A 27 -5.27 -15.94 -15.42
C VAL A 27 -6.41 -16.86 -14.97
N GLY A 28 -6.42 -18.11 -15.45
CA GLY A 28 -7.35 -19.14 -15.03
C GLY A 28 -7.26 -19.45 -13.54
N GLU A 29 -6.04 -19.54 -12.99
CA GLU A 29 -5.81 -19.77 -11.56
C GLU A 29 -6.36 -18.61 -10.72
N SER A 30 -6.15 -17.33 -11.14
CA SER A 30 -6.74 -16.15 -10.47
C SER A 30 -8.27 -16.28 -10.37
N TYR A 31 -8.94 -16.45 -11.50
CA TYR A 31 -10.42 -16.47 -11.49
C TYR A 31 -11.00 -17.72 -10.84
N LYS A 32 -10.30 -18.84 -10.90
CA LYS A 32 -10.66 -20.03 -10.13
C LYS A 32 -10.60 -19.73 -8.63
N ARG A 33 -9.50 -19.14 -8.16
CA ARG A 33 -9.34 -18.83 -6.74
C ARG A 33 -10.33 -17.77 -6.27
N ILE A 34 -10.57 -16.72 -7.07
CA ILE A 34 -11.61 -15.72 -6.83
C ILE A 34 -12.98 -16.41 -6.65
N GLY A 35 -13.33 -17.35 -7.52
CA GLY A 35 -14.57 -18.12 -7.42
C GLY A 35 -14.69 -18.97 -6.14
N GLU A 36 -13.57 -19.34 -5.52
CA GLU A 36 -13.54 -20.12 -4.28
C GLU A 36 -13.66 -19.27 -3.00
N VAL A 37 -13.11 -18.02 -3.01
CA VAL A 37 -12.89 -17.27 -1.76
C VAL A 37 -13.45 -15.84 -1.75
N GLU A 38 -13.71 -15.21 -2.90
CA GLU A 38 -14.08 -13.78 -2.97
C GLU A 38 -15.40 -13.47 -2.26
N ASP A 39 -16.36 -14.40 -2.24
CA ASP A 39 -17.60 -14.23 -1.48
C ASP A 39 -17.36 -14.03 0.03
N LYS A 40 -16.23 -14.52 0.55
CA LYS A 40 -15.82 -14.40 1.96
C LYS A 40 -14.87 -13.24 2.18
N VAL A 41 -13.86 -13.09 1.29
CA VAL A 41 -12.78 -12.09 1.42
C VAL A 41 -13.23 -10.71 0.99
N GLN A 42 -14.00 -10.60 -0.08
CA GLN A 42 -14.54 -9.35 -0.63
C GLN A 42 -13.45 -8.31 -0.99
N ALA A 43 -12.37 -8.78 -1.62
CA ALA A 43 -11.22 -7.96 -1.96
C ALA A 43 -11.42 -7.10 -3.22
N PHE A 44 -12.29 -7.49 -4.16
CA PHE A 44 -12.50 -6.78 -5.43
C PHE A 44 -13.77 -5.94 -5.45
N LEU A 45 -13.72 -4.75 -6.04
CA LEU A 45 -14.90 -3.93 -6.38
C LEU A 45 -15.35 -4.15 -7.82
N THR A 46 -14.42 -4.43 -8.72
CA THR A 46 -14.69 -4.68 -10.14
C THR A 46 -13.74 -5.75 -10.65
N LEU A 47 -14.24 -6.79 -11.28
CA LEU A 47 -13.46 -7.79 -11.99
C LEU A 47 -13.44 -7.48 -13.49
N ASP A 48 -12.34 -7.86 -14.18
CA ASP A 48 -12.14 -7.60 -15.61
C ASP A 48 -11.93 -8.91 -16.38
N GLU A 49 -12.74 -9.93 -16.07
CA GLU A 49 -12.50 -11.32 -16.52
C GLU A 49 -12.43 -11.46 -18.03
N GLU A 50 -13.38 -10.87 -18.77
CA GLU A 50 -13.44 -11.00 -20.22
C GLU A 50 -12.16 -10.46 -20.88
N ARG A 51 -11.77 -9.22 -20.54
CA ARG A 51 -10.55 -8.62 -21.10
C ARG A 51 -9.27 -9.33 -20.66
N ALA A 52 -9.21 -9.78 -19.40
CA ALA A 52 -8.06 -10.51 -18.89
C ALA A 52 -7.86 -11.85 -19.63
N ARG A 53 -8.94 -12.61 -19.84
CA ARG A 53 -8.89 -13.88 -20.59
C ARG A 53 -8.55 -13.67 -22.07
N ASP A 54 -9.07 -12.63 -22.71
CA ASP A 54 -8.75 -12.33 -24.11
C ASP A 54 -7.32 -11.84 -24.27
N ALA A 55 -6.79 -11.05 -23.31
CA ALA A 55 -5.39 -10.67 -23.28
C ALA A 55 -4.49 -11.90 -23.10
N ALA A 56 -4.81 -12.78 -22.18
CA ALA A 56 -4.05 -14.00 -21.92
C ALA A 56 -3.91 -14.87 -23.18
N LYS A 57 -5.01 -15.12 -23.92
CA LYS A 57 -4.98 -15.89 -25.18
C LYS A 57 -4.03 -15.28 -26.22
N LYS A 58 -4.05 -13.95 -26.37
CA LYS A 58 -3.13 -13.25 -27.28
C LYS A 58 -1.68 -13.34 -26.84
N MET A 59 -1.44 -13.35 -25.54
CA MET A 59 -0.11 -13.47 -24.98
C MET A 59 0.42 -14.92 -25.07
N ASP A 60 -0.45 -15.93 -25.02
CA ASP A 60 -0.05 -17.32 -25.23
C ASP A 60 0.63 -17.54 -26.59
N GLU A 61 0.21 -16.81 -27.64
CA GLU A 61 0.81 -16.86 -28.98
C GLU A 61 2.26 -16.32 -29.00
N LYS A 62 2.62 -15.46 -28.02
CA LYS A 62 3.95 -14.85 -27.92
C LYS A 62 4.94 -15.68 -27.09
N ILE A 63 4.48 -16.70 -26.34
CA ILE A 63 5.34 -17.52 -25.48
C ILE A 63 6.47 -18.17 -26.32
N GLY A 64 7.71 -17.92 -25.90
CA GLY A 64 8.91 -18.42 -26.57
C GLY A 64 9.42 -17.53 -27.70
N THR A 65 8.84 -16.36 -27.92
CA THR A 65 9.35 -15.31 -28.80
C THR A 65 10.13 -14.25 -28.04
N ASP A 66 10.80 -13.34 -28.76
CA ASP A 66 11.51 -12.22 -28.17
C ASP A 66 10.59 -11.22 -27.45
N GLU A 67 9.29 -11.20 -27.77
CA GLU A 67 8.30 -10.35 -27.14
C GLU A 67 7.96 -10.78 -25.70
N ALA A 68 8.13 -12.05 -25.34
CA ALA A 68 7.83 -12.62 -24.03
C ALA A 68 9.01 -12.59 -23.04
N LYS A 69 10.04 -11.77 -23.26
CA LYS A 69 11.28 -11.77 -22.44
C LYS A 69 11.16 -11.01 -21.11
N GLY A 70 10.16 -10.17 -20.95
CA GLY A 70 9.95 -9.41 -19.71
C GLY A 70 9.56 -10.33 -18.56
N LEU A 71 10.22 -10.18 -17.39
CA LEU A 71 9.97 -11.05 -16.22
C LEU A 71 8.51 -11.01 -15.75
N LEU A 72 7.81 -9.89 -15.95
CA LEU A 72 6.40 -9.72 -15.56
C LEU A 72 5.41 -10.11 -16.67
N PHE A 73 5.89 -10.61 -17.82
CA PHE A 73 5.07 -10.99 -18.94
C PHE A 73 3.98 -12.02 -18.54
N GLY A 74 2.72 -11.67 -18.78
CA GLY A 74 1.56 -12.52 -18.51
C GLY A 74 1.17 -12.63 -17.03
N MET A 75 1.87 -11.95 -16.12
CA MET A 75 1.61 -12.07 -14.68
C MET A 75 0.32 -11.34 -14.27
N PRO A 76 -0.61 -12.01 -13.55
CA PRO A 76 -1.88 -11.41 -13.10
C PRO A 76 -1.66 -10.46 -11.93
N ILE A 77 -2.24 -9.24 -12.03
CA ILE A 77 -2.13 -8.19 -11.02
C ILE A 77 -3.49 -7.60 -10.63
N GLY A 78 -3.66 -7.31 -9.34
CA GLY A 78 -4.75 -6.50 -8.83
C GLY A 78 -4.34 -5.02 -8.68
N VAL A 79 -5.25 -4.10 -8.97
CA VAL A 79 -4.97 -2.66 -8.90
C VAL A 79 -5.92 -1.96 -7.94
N LYS A 80 -5.39 -1.28 -6.92
CA LYS A 80 -6.21 -0.52 -5.96
C LYS A 80 -7.15 0.46 -6.66
N ASP A 81 -8.36 0.59 -6.18
CA ASP A 81 -9.44 1.29 -6.89
C ASP A 81 -9.32 2.83 -6.91
N ASN A 82 -8.25 3.40 -6.40
CA ASN A 82 -7.89 4.81 -6.59
C ASN A 82 -6.81 5.04 -7.67
N ILE A 83 -6.35 3.99 -8.34
CA ILE A 83 -5.42 4.08 -9.46
C ILE A 83 -6.23 4.01 -10.75
N VAL A 84 -6.24 5.10 -11.51
CA VAL A 84 -7.02 5.24 -12.74
C VAL A 84 -6.54 4.25 -13.80
N THR A 85 -7.47 3.44 -14.31
CA THR A 85 -7.20 2.41 -15.32
C THR A 85 -8.20 2.58 -16.46
N LYS A 86 -7.72 2.85 -17.66
CA LYS A 86 -8.55 3.18 -18.82
C LYS A 86 -9.58 2.09 -19.13
N GLY A 87 -10.85 2.51 -19.22
CA GLY A 87 -11.98 1.63 -19.56
C GLY A 87 -12.28 0.58 -18.47
N LEU A 88 -11.73 0.73 -17.26
CA LEU A 88 -12.08 -0.11 -16.11
C LEU A 88 -12.55 0.79 -14.97
N ARG A 89 -13.81 0.62 -14.57
CA ARG A 89 -14.46 1.42 -13.54
C ARG A 89 -13.53 1.64 -12.33
N THR A 90 -13.37 2.91 -11.94
CA THR A 90 -12.48 3.34 -10.86
C THR A 90 -13.23 4.27 -9.92
N THR A 91 -13.55 3.81 -8.71
CA THR A 91 -14.48 4.51 -7.81
C THR A 91 -13.81 5.15 -6.60
N SER A 92 -12.55 4.79 -6.30
CA SER A 92 -11.90 5.13 -5.02
C SER A 92 -12.73 4.67 -3.80
N ALA A 93 -13.48 3.59 -3.96
CA ALA A 93 -14.45 3.04 -3.00
C ALA A 93 -15.48 4.06 -2.52
N SER A 94 -15.87 5.03 -3.37
CA SER A 94 -16.80 6.11 -3.06
C SER A 94 -17.98 6.14 -4.02
N LYS A 95 -19.16 6.44 -3.49
CA LYS A 95 -20.36 6.70 -4.30
C LYS A 95 -20.21 7.93 -5.19
N ILE A 96 -19.31 8.86 -4.84
CA ILE A 96 -19.00 10.04 -5.65
C ILE A 96 -18.50 9.66 -7.05
N LEU A 97 -17.77 8.54 -7.16
CA LEU A 97 -17.19 8.04 -8.42
C LEU A 97 -17.78 6.69 -8.86
N GLU A 98 -18.93 6.29 -8.33
CA GLU A 98 -19.53 4.98 -8.57
C GLU A 98 -19.62 4.61 -10.06
N ASN A 99 -19.88 5.58 -10.92
CA ASN A 99 -20.04 5.39 -12.37
C ASN A 99 -18.88 6.00 -13.18
N PHE A 100 -17.70 6.13 -12.59
CA PHE A 100 -16.57 6.72 -13.29
C PHE A 100 -15.78 5.68 -14.06
N ASP A 101 -15.86 5.75 -15.40
CA ASP A 101 -15.03 4.99 -16.33
C ASP A 101 -13.93 5.89 -16.90
N PRO A 102 -12.67 5.68 -16.49
CA PRO A 102 -11.56 6.50 -16.95
C PRO A 102 -11.28 6.37 -18.46
N ILE A 103 -10.94 7.50 -19.10
CA ILE A 103 -10.56 7.57 -20.52
C ILE A 103 -9.04 7.53 -20.73
N TYR A 104 -8.26 7.49 -19.66
CA TYR A 104 -6.79 7.46 -19.64
C TYR A 104 -6.28 6.53 -18.52
N ASP A 105 -5.02 6.15 -18.61
CA ASP A 105 -4.32 5.36 -17.60
C ASP A 105 -3.49 6.24 -16.67
N ALA A 106 -3.41 5.82 -15.40
CA ALA A 106 -2.33 6.27 -14.54
C ALA A 106 -0.97 5.84 -15.12
N THR A 107 0.09 6.59 -14.86
CA THR A 107 1.43 6.23 -15.34
C THR A 107 1.83 4.83 -14.92
N VAL A 108 1.51 4.42 -13.68
CA VAL A 108 1.80 3.05 -13.22
C VAL A 108 0.98 2.01 -13.98
N ALA A 109 -0.27 2.29 -14.35
CA ALA A 109 -1.08 1.37 -15.15
C ALA A 109 -0.51 1.21 -16.57
N SER A 110 -0.08 2.32 -17.20
CA SER A 110 0.63 2.28 -18.48
C SER A 110 1.95 1.51 -18.41
N LYS A 111 2.73 1.69 -17.33
CA LYS A 111 3.98 0.94 -17.11
C LYS A 111 3.74 -0.56 -16.91
N LEU A 112 2.70 -0.94 -16.18
CA LEU A 112 2.29 -2.34 -16.02
C LEU A 112 1.85 -2.94 -17.36
N HIS A 113 1.08 -2.20 -18.14
CA HIS A 113 0.70 -2.62 -19.49
C HIS A 113 1.93 -2.82 -20.39
N ASN A 114 2.90 -1.90 -20.35
CA ASN A 114 4.16 -2.01 -21.10
C ASN A 114 5.05 -3.17 -20.60
N ALA A 115 4.94 -3.55 -19.32
CA ALA A 115 5.56 -4.74 -18.76
C ALA A 115 4.76 -6.02 -19.06
N GLU A 116 3.68 -5.90 -19.84
CA GLU A 116 2.82 -6.98 -20.28
C GLU A 116 2.21 -7.80 -19.12
N THR A 117 1.85 -7.11 -18.01
CA THR A 117 1.05 -7.73 -16.94
C THR A 117 -0.44 -7.78 -17.33
N ILE A 118 -1.21 -8.63 -16.69
CA ILE A 118 -2.67 -8.73 -16.90
C ILE A 118 -3.41 -8.23 -15.66
N THR A 119 -4.17 -7.15 -15.81
CA THR A 119 -5.03 -6.64 -14.73
C THR A 119 -6.24 -7.56 -14.55
N ILE A 120 -6.40 -8.11 -13.33
CA ILE A 120 -7.52 -8.99 -12.95
C ILE A 120 -8.74 -8.18 -12.52
N GLY A 121 -8.51 -7.04 -11.86
CA GLY A 121 -9.60 -6.19 -11.40
C GLY A 121 -9.15 -5.06 -10.50
N LYS A 122 -10.15 -4.32 -9.98
CA LYS A 122 -9.99 -3.18 -9.07
C LYS A 122 -10.27 -3.60 -7.64
N LEU A 123 -9.31 -3.31 -6.76
CA LEU A 123 -9.28 -3.79 -5.39
C LEU A 123 -9.90 -2.79 -4.41
N ASN A 124 -10.69 -3.33 -3.49
CA ASN A 124 -11.41 -2.57 -2.47
C ASN A 124 -10.42 -1.82 -1.54
N MET A 125 -10.93 -0.74 -0.98
CA MET A 125 -10.14 0.18 -0.16
C MET A 125 -11.04 1.00 0.78
N ASP A 126 -10.47 1.69 1.76
CA ASP A 126 -11.19 2.76 2.45
C ASP A 126 -11.47 3.92 1.49
N GLU A 127 -12.64 4.53 1.59
CA GLU A 127 -13.09 5.61 0.71
C GLU A 127 -12.05 6.73 0.59
N PHE A 128 -11.65 7.07 -0.65
CA PHE A 128 -10.59 8.05 -0.96
C PHE A 128 -9.28 7.84 -0.19
N ALA A 129 -8.95 6.59 0.13
CA ALA A 129 -7.79 6.21 0.93
C ALA A 129 -7.81 6.76 2.38
N MET A 130 -8.97 7.09 2.91
CA MET A 130 -9.17 7.63 4.25
C MET A 130 -9.67 6.57 5.21
N GLY A 131 -8.73 5.85 5.83
CA GLY A 131 -9.00 4.78 6.80
C GLY A 131 -7.79 3.88 6.98
N SER A 132 -7.89 2.98 7.97
CA SER A 132 -6.83 2.04 8.36
C SER A 132 -7.35 0.62 8.54
N SER A 133 -8.59 0.31 8.06
CA SER A 133 -9.24 -0.97 8.28
C SER A 133 -9.99 -1.54 7.09
N ASN A 134 -10.24 -0.75 6.04
CA ASN A 134 -11.13 -1.02 4.90
C ASN A 134 -12.64 -0.97 5.26
N GLU A 135 -13.01 -0.62 6.48
CA GLU A 135 -14.40 -0.51 6.90
C GLU A 135 -15.10 0.75 6.36
N ASN A 136 -14.32 1.76 5.92
CA ASN A 136 -14.86 2.99 5.34
C ASN A 136 -15.16 2.88 3.82
N SER A 137 -15.09 1.70 3.23
CA SER A 137 -15.51 1.51 1.83
C SER A 137 -16.99 1.85 1.64
N GLY A 138 -17.32 2.59 0.59
CA GLY A 138 -18.70 2.95 0.24
C GLY A 138 -19.53 1.78 -0.32
N PHE A 139 -18.93 0.59 -0.52
CA PHE A 139 -19.57 -0.55 -1.17
C PHE A 139 -19.64 -1.79 -0.29
N LYS A 140 -18.51 -2.27 0.24
CA LYS A 140 -18.42 -3.48 1.06
C LYS A 140 -17.17 -3.47 1.92
N VAL A 141 -17.15 -4.29 2.96
CA VAL A 141 -15.97 -4.46 3.85
C VAL A 141 -15.19 -5.68 3.38
N THR A 142 -13.87 -5.51 3.19
CA THR A 142 -12.97 -6.63 2.96
C THR A 142 -12.63 -7.31 4.28
N CYS A 143 -12.65 -8.64 4.30
CA CYS A 143 -12.28 -9.45 5.45
C CYS A 143 -10.83 -9.93 5.36
N ASN A 144 -10.19 -10.11 6.52
CA ASN A 144 -8.83 -10.63 6.57
C ASN A 144 -8.80 -12.13 6.23
N PRO A 145 -8.00 -12.58 5.26
CA PRO A 145 -7.94 -14.00 4.88
C PRO A 145 -7.51 -14.95 6.00
N TRP A 146 -6.76 -14.48 7.00
CA TRP A 146 -6.35 -15.28 8.16
C TRP A 146 -7.47 -15.52 9.17
N ASN A 147 -8.38 -14.55 9.28
CA ASN A 147 -9.58 -14.63 10.13
C ASN A 147 -10.65 -13.66 9.61
N LEU A 148 -11.72 -14.21 9.05
CA LEU A 148 -12.79 -13.45 8.40
C LEU A 148 -13.56 -12.49 9.34
N GLU A 149 -13.40 -12.63 10.67
CA GLU A 149 -13.98 -11.69 11.64
C GLU A 149 -13.09 -10.46 11.89
N ARG A 150 -11.89 -10.41 11.28
CA ARG A 150 -10.90 -9.34 11.49
C ARG A 150 -10.71 -8.50 10.24
N VAL A 151 -10.24 -7.27 10.46
CA VAL A 151 -9.94 -6.32 9.38
C VAL A 151 -8.67 -6.73 8.63
N PRO A 152 -8.58 -6.50 7.30
CA PRO A 152 -7.36 -6.70 6.53
C PRO A 152 -6.36 -5.57 6.71
N GLY A 153 -6.75 -4.51 7.43
CA GLY A 153 -6.07 -3.22 7.45
C GLY A 153 -6.49 -2.33 6.29
N GLY A 154 -5.92 -1.14 6.24
CA GLY A 154 -6.28 -0.14 5.24
C GLY A 154 -5.25 1.01 5.12
N SER A 155 -5.48 1.81 4.12
CA SER A 155 -6.61 1.84 3.18
C SER A 155 -6.49 0.83 2.02
N SER A 156 -5.36 0.13 1.79
CA SER A 156 -5.20 -0.88 0.73
C SER A 156 -5.59 -2.28 1.20
N GLY A 157 -6.72 -2.42 1.89
CA GLY A 157 -7.16 -3.69 2.49
C GLY A 157 -7.41 -4.78 1.44
N GLY A 158 -8.14 -4.46 0.37
CA GLY A 158 -8.36 -5.39 -0.75
C GLY A 158 -7.06 -5.79 -1.44
N SER A 159 -6.08 -4.85 -1.57
CA SER A 159 -4.79 -5.14 -2.19
C SER A 159 -3.98 -6.16 -1.38
N ALA A 160 -3.95 -6.04 -0.05
CA ALA A 160 -3.24 -6.99 0.79
C ALA A 160 -3.99 -8.32 0.92
N ALA A 161 -5.32 -8.27 1.07
CA ALA A 161 -6.16 -9.45 1.22
C ALA A 161 -6.15 -10.33 -0.03
N SER A 162 -6.24 -9.75 -1.24
CA SER A 162 -6.23 -10.53 -2.50
C SER A 162 -4.93 -11.29 -2.72
N VAL A 163 -3.78 -10.71 -2.36
CA VAL A 163 -2.47 -11.38 -2.41
C VAL A 163 -2.38 -12.48 -1.35
N ALA A 164 -2.80 -12.20 -0.12
CA ALA A 164 -2.79 -13.19 0.97
C ALA A 164 -3.72 -14.37 0.69
N ALA A 165 -4.90 -14.13 0.10
CA ALA A 165 -5.86 -15.15 -0.29
C ALA A 165 -5.42 -15.96 -1.53
N GLY A 166 -4.40 -15.51 -2.28
CA GLY A 166 -3.94 -16.13 -3.51
C GLY A 166 -4.87 -15.88 -4.71
N GLU A 167 -5.62 -14.79 -4.71
CA GLU A 167 -6.50 -14.39 -5.81
C GLU A 167 -5.72 -13.73 -6.95
N VAL A 168 -4.63 -13.07 -6.61
CA VAL A 168 -3.64 -12.50 -7.54
C VAL A 168 -2.24 -12.77 -7.05
N LEU A 169 -1.29 -12.77 -7.98
CA LEU A 169 0.12 -12.98 -7.67
C LEU A 169 0.70 -11.77 -6.91
N PHE A 170 0.30 -10.57 -7.29
CA PHE A 170 0.69 -9.32 -6.67
C PHE A 170 -0.34 -8.20 -6.93
N SER A 171 -0.21 -7.11 -6.20
CA SER A 171 -1.10 -5.97 -6.36
C SER A 171 -0.38 -4.64 -6.19
N LEU A 172 -1.00 -3.55 -6.67
CA LEU A 172 -0.62 -2.19 -6.31
C LEU A 172 -1.53 -1.65 -5.21
N GLY A 173 -0.92 -0.99 -4.24
CA GLY A 173 -1.58 -0.17 -3.23
C GLY A 173 -1.20 1.30 -3.33
N SER A 174 -1.74 2.12 -2.42
CA SER A 174 -1.28 3.49 -2.18
C SER A 174 -1.11 3.73 -0.69
N ASP A 175 -0.11 4.52 -0.30
CA ASP A 175 0.28 4.75 1.08
C ASP A 175 0.45 6.25 1.33
N THR A 176 -0.36 6.79 2.21
CA THR A 176 -0.35 8.21 2.62
C THR A 176 0.10 8.35 4.07
N GLY A 177 -0.21 7.36 4.91
CA GLY A 177 0.15 7.29 6.32
C GLY A 177 0.48 5.90 6.83
N GLY A 178 0.57 4.90 5.93
CA GLY A 178 0.77 3.50 6.27
C GLY A 178 -0.04 2.53 5.42
N SER A 179 -0.83 3.05 4.49
CA SER A 179 -1.91 2.30 3.80
C SER A 179 -1.45 1.21 2.81
N ILE A 180 -0.16 0.96 2.64
CA ILE A 180 0.41 -0.26 2.04
C ILE A 180 0.97 -1.16 3.14
N ARG A 181 1.81 -0.59 4.01
CA ARG A 181 2.60 -1.33 5.00
C ARG A 181 1.74 -1.95 6.09
N GLN A 182 0.78 -1.20 6.62
CA GLN A 182 -0.10 -1.68 7.70
C GLN A 182 -1.01 -2.84 7.22
N PRO A 183 -1.74 -2.75 6.08
CA PRO A 183 -2.50 -3.90 5.60
C PRO A 183 -1.60 -5.07 5.18
N ALA A 184 -0.38 -4.83 4.66
CA ALA A 184 0.58 -5.90 4.40
C ALA A 184 0.97 -6.64 5.69
N SER A 185 1.20 -5.92 6.80
CA SER A 185 1.43 -6.51 8.12
C SER A 185 0.26 -7.37 8.58
N TYR A 186 -0.97 -6.85 8.48
CA TYR A 186 -2.17 -7.55 8.97
C TYR A 186 -2.55 -8.78 8.13
N CYS A 187 -2.18 -8.78 6.84
CA CYS A 187 -2.45 -9.90 5.94
C CYS A 187 -1.25 -10.85 5.75
N GLY A 188 -0.10 -10.58 6.39
CA GLY A 188 1.07 -11.46 6.32
C GLY A 188 1.72 -11.49 4.92
N VAL A 189 1.76 -10.35 4.25
CA VAL A 189 2.38 -10.16 2.93
C VAL A 189 3.44 -9.08 2.96
N VAL A 190 4.19 -8.92 1.88
CA VAL A 190 5.22 -7.91 1.73
C VAL A 190 4.62 -6.66 1.10
N GLY A 191 4.78 -5.50 1.75
CA GLY A 191 4.29 -4.23 1.21
C GLY A 191 5.31 -3.11 1.33
N LEU A 192 5.68 -2.48 0.22
CA LEU A 192 6.67 -1.40 0.20
C LEU A 192 6.02 -0.07 -0.18
N LYS A 193 6.23 0.93 0.66
CA LYS A 193 6.07 2.34 0.32
C LYS A 193 7.42 2.88 -0.16
N PRO A 194 7.59 3.22 -1.44
CA PRO A 194 8.86 3.78 -1.91
C PRO A 194 9.08 5.21 -1.39
N THR A 195 10.24 5.76 -1.64
CA THR A 195 10.54 7.17 -1.42
C THR A 195 9.53 8.04 -2.15
N TYR A 196 9.08 9.12 -1.51
CA TYR A 196 8.18 10.09 -2.16
C TYR A 196 8.79 10.62 -3.46
N GLY A 197 8.06 10.47 -4.57
CA GLY A 197 8.50 10.84 -5.90
C GLY A 197 9.26 9.75 -6.67
N ARG A 198 9.54 8.57 -6.10
CA ARG A 198 10.13 7.43 -6.81
C ARG A 198 9.20 6.85 -7.87
N VAL A 199 7.90 6.82 -7.57
CA VAL A 199 6.82 6.34 -8.44
C VAL A 199 5.89 7.51 -8.72
N SER A 200 5.52 7.69 -9.98
CA SER A 200 4.61 8.75 -10.40
C SER A 200 3.23 8.64 -9.71
N ARG A 201 2.67 9.80 -9.36
CA ARG A 201 1.31 9.94 -8.84
C ARG A 201 0.30 10.37 -9.92
N PHE A 202 0.73 10.54 -11.19
CA PHE A 202 -0.21 10.86 -12.26
C PHE A 202 -1.24 9.73 -12.42
N GLY A 203 -2.53 10.10 -12.33
CA GLY A 203 -3.65 9.16 -12.35
C GLY A 203 -3.93 8.45 -11.03
N LEU A 204 -3.23 8.80 -9.94
CA LEU A 204 -3.66 8.46 -8.58
C LEU A 204 -4.71 9.47 -8.11
N ILE A 205 -5.90 9.00 -7.73
CA ILE A 205 -6.93 9.86 -7.13
C ILE A 205 -6.41 10.35 -5.79
N ALA A 206 -6.21 11.68 -5.68
CA ALA A 206 -5.47 12.28 -4.60
C ALA A 206 -6.23 12.30 -3.27
N PHE A 207 -5.57 11.83 -2.21
CA PHE A 207 -5.95 12.11 -0.83
C PHE A 207 -5.13 13.30 -0.30
N ALA A 208 -3.83 13.12 -0.07
CA ALA A 208 -2.92 14.15 0.41
C ALA A 208 -1.69 14.22 -0.49
N SER A 209 -1.67 15.18 -1.41
CA SER A 209 -0.73 15.25 -2.52
C SER A 209 0.73 15.30 -2.12
N SER A 210 1.06 15.79 -0.91
CA SER A 210 2.43 15.85 -0.39
C SER A 210 2.87 14.57 0.34
N LEU A 211 2.01 13.55 0.41
CA LEU A 211 2.24 12.32 1.17
C LEU A 211 1.95 11.06 0.35
N ASP A 212 0.96 11.09 -0.56
CA ASP A 212 0.50 9.93 -1.32
C ASP A 212 1.63 9.30 -2.14
N GLN A 213 1.75 7.97 -2.08
CA GLN A 213 2.69 7.21 -2.88
C GLN A 213 2.09 5.85 -3.28
N ILE A 214 2.26 5.45 -4.55
CA ILE A 214 1.91 4.10 -5.02
C ILE A 214 3.07 3.15 -4.73
N GLY A 215 2.77 1.90 -4.38
CA GLY A 215 3.77 0.88 -4.18
C GLY A 215 3.23 -0.55 -4.28
N PRO A 216 4.14 -1.54 -4.39
CA PRO A 216 3.83 -2.94 -4.58
C PRO A 216 3.41 -3.66 -3.28
N ILE A 217 2.52 -4.66 -3.42
CA ILE A 217 2.18 -5.64 -2.40
C ILE A 217 2.31 -7.03 -3.03
N THR A 218 3.08 -7.92 -2.40
CA THR A 218 3.45 -9.24 -2.94
C THR A 218 3.60 -10.27 -1.84
N ARG A 219 3.79 -11.55 -2.19
CA ARG A 219 4.10 -12.59 -1.20
C ARG A 219 5.56 -12.64 -0.79
N THR A 220 6.47 -12.27 -1.71
CA THR A 220 7.92 -12.33 -1.49
C THR A 220 8.58 -10.98 -1.70
N VAL A 221 9.73 -10.78 -1.07
CA VAL A 221 10.56 -9.57 -1.25
C VAL A 221 11.11 -9.50 -2.68
N GLU A 222 11.43 -10.64 -3.28
CA GLU A 222 11.90 -10.73 -4.66
C GLU A 222 10.87 -10.19 -5.64
N ASP A 223 9.62 -10.69 -5.58
CA ASP A 223 8.55 -10.23 -6.46
C ASP A 223 8.22 -8.75 -6.25
N ASN A 224 8.36 -8.27 -5.01
CA ASN A 224 8.16 -6.85 -4.66
C ASN A 224 9.20 -5.97 -5.34
N ALA A 225 10.47 -6.40 -5.37
CA ALA A 225 11.55 -5.70 -6.04
C ALA A 225 11.33 -5.61 -7.56
N TYR A 226 10.90 -6.69 -8.20
CA TYR A 226 10.57 -6.68 -9.63
C TYR A 226 9.40 -5.76 -9.97
N LEU A 227 8.35 -5.78 -9.16
CA LEU A 227 7.19 -4.92 -9.38
C LEU A 227 7.53 -3.45 -9.17
N LEU A 228 8.31 -3.10 -8.12
CA LEU A 228 8.79 -1.73 -7.93
C LEU A 228 9.67 -1.27 -9.10
N GLN A 229 10.56 -2.13 -9.60
CA GLN A 229 11.41 -1.83 -10.76
C GLN A 229 10.56 -1.40 -11.96
N ALA A 230 9.48 -2.12 -12.24
CA ALA A 230 8.61 -1.87 -13.39
C ALA A 230 7.87 -0.53 -13.29
N ILE A 231 7.45 -0.10 -12.10
CA ILE A 231 6.63 1.10 -11.90
C ILE A 231 7.43 2.37 -11.56
N SER A 232 8.73 2.23 -11.21
CA SER A 232 9.60 3.35 -10.81
C SER A 232 10.06 4.22 -11.99
N GLY A 233 10.54 5.43 -11.68
CA GLY A 233 11.20 6.34 -12.62
C GLY A 233 10.47 7.66 -12.83
N VAL A 234 11.16 8.61 -13.45
CA VAL A 234 10.69 9.96 -13.68
C VAL A 234 9.48 9.98 -14.63
N ASP A 235 8.56 10.90 -14.36
CA ASP A 235 7.36 11.12 -15.15
C ASP A 235 7.14 12.63 -15.37
N PRO A 236 7.17 13.13 -16.62
CA PRO A 236 6.90 14.54 -16.91
C PRO A 236 5.46 14.98 -16.58
N MET A 237 4.52 14.02 -16.41
CA MET A 237 3.13 14.30 -16.04
C MET A 237 2.96 14.52 -14.54
N ASP A 238 3.96 14.22 -13.72
CA ASP A 238 3.96 14.45 -12.28
C ASP A 238 5.14 15.33 -11.86
N SER A 239 4.88 16.58 -11.55
CA SER A 239 5.90 17.56 -11.13
C SER A 239 6.61 17.20 -9.82
N THR A 240 6.11 16.23 -9.06
CA THR A 240 6.73 15.72 -7.84
C THR A 240 7.58 14.46 -8.09
N SER A 241 7.55 13.93 -9.30
CA SER A 241 8.38 12.79 -9.70
C SER A 241 9.87 13.17 -9.66
N ALA A 242 10.66 12.40 -8.91
CA ALA A 242 12.07 12.70 -8.71
C ALA A 242 12.92 12.28 -9.92
N ASN A 243 13.78 13.18 -10.38
CA ASN A 243 14.75 12.87 -11.42
C ASN A 243 15.99 12.20 -10.81
N VAL A 244 15.81 10.95 -10.37
CA VAL A 244 16.84 10.10 -9.78
C VAL A 244 16.83 8.75 -10.47
N ASP A 245 17.99 8.23 -10.81
CA ASP A 245 18.13 6.93 -11.47
C ASP A 245 17.44 5.82 -10.66
N VAL A 246 16.86 4.88 -11.38
CA VAL A 246 16.25 3.68 -10.80
C VAL A 246 17.30 2.56 -10.85
N PRO A 247 17.83 2.13 -9.68
CA PRO A 247 18.78 1.03 -9.65
C PRO A 247 18.10 -0.31 -9.97
N SER A 248 18.91 -1.33 -10.28
CA SER A 248 18.40 -2.70 -10.34
C SER A 248 18.12 -3.20 -8.91
N TYR A 249 16.87 -3.22 -8.50
CA TYR A 249 16.50 -3.70 -7.16
C TYR A 249 16.75 -5.21 -7.00
N ALA A 250 16.66 -5.97 -8.08
CA ALA A 250 16.97 -7.41 -8.07
C ALA A 250 18.44 -7.69 -7.72
N GLU A 251 19.37 -6.85 -8.19
CA GLU A 251 20.79 -6.98 -7.87
C GLU A 251 21.10 -6.69 -6.39
N ALA A 252 20.22 -5.97 -5.70
CA ALA A 252 20.35 -5.70 -4.27
C ALA A 252 19.96 -6.91 -3.38
N LEU A 253 19.31 -7.94 -3.93
CA LEU A 253 18.83 -9.12 -3.20
C LEU A 253 19.97 -10.12 -2.89
N THR A 254 21.08 -9.62 -2.40
CA THR A 254 22.28 -10.43 -2.12
C THR A 254 22.15 -11.30 -0.86
N GLY A 255 21.24 -10.94 0.06
CA GLY A 255 21.12 -11.58 1.37
C GLY A 255 22.28 -11.25 2.34
N ASP A 256 23.25 -10.42 1.93
CA ASP A 256 24.40 -10.04 2.76
C ASP A 256 24.08 -8.75 3.55
N VAL A 257 23.98 -8.90 4.86
CA VAL A 257 23.77 -7.79 5.82
C VAL A 257 24.95 -7.59 6.76
N LYS A 258 26.08 -8.26 6.49
CA LYS A 258 27.28 -8.18 7.33
C LYS A 258 27.80 -6.74 7.42
N GLY A 259 27.96 -6.26 8.65
CA GLY A 259 28.46 -4.92 8.94
C GLY A 259 27.43 -3.81 8.81
N LEU A 260 26.18 -4.10 8.42
CA LEU A 260 25.10 -3.11 8.42
C LEU A 260 24.77 -2.67 9.85
N LYS A 261 24.49 -1.39 9.99
CA LYS A 261 24.11 -0.76 11.26
C LYS A 261 22.62 -0.46 11.26
N ILE A 262 21.91 -1.05 12.20
CA ILE A 262 20.45 -0.94 12.35
C ILE A 262 20.15 -0.02 13.53
N ALA A 263 19.32 0.99 13.33
CA ALA A 263 18.77 1.82 14.38
C ALA A 263 17.40 1.30 14.81
N VAL A 264 17.15 1.20 16.10
CA VAL A 264 15.87 0.80 16.67
C VAL A 264 15.34 1.93 17.54
N PRO A 265 14.34 2.70 17.09
CA PRO A 265 13.77 3.78 17.89
C PRO A 265 13.07 3.23 19.15
N LYS A 266 13.46 3.70 20.32
CA LYS A 266 12.81 3.31 21.59
C LYS A 266 11.32 3.64 21.61
N GLU A 267 10.92 4.70 20.89
CA GLU A 267 9.53 5.11 20.74
C GLU A 267 8.69 4.08 19.96
N TYR A 268 9.33 3.25 19.11
CA TYR A 268 8.65 2.22 18.32
C TYR A 268 8.42 0.91 19.10
N LEU A 269 9.13 0.73 20.21
CA LEU A 269 8.98 -0.43 21.11
C LEU A 269 8.41 -0.06 22.47
N GLY A 270 7.93 1.19 22.62
CA GLY A 270 7.45 1.76 23.88
C GLY A 270 6.01 1.42 24.23
N GLU A 271 5.43 2.29 25.06
CA GLU A 271 4.04 2.17 25.50
C GLU A 271 3.06 2.19 24.33
N GLY A 272 2.02 1.34 24.39
CA GLY A 272 1.00 1.19 23.34
C GLY A 272 1.32 0.15 22.28
N VAL A 273 2.52 -0.44 22.27
CA VAL A 273 2.86 -1.60 21.43
C VAL A 273 2.61 -2.88 22.21
N ASN A 274 1.83 -3.78 21.60
CA ASN A 274 1.53 -5.09 22.17
C ASN A 274 2.82 -5.89 22.41
N GLU A 275 2.86 -6.69 23.50
CA GLU A 275 4.07 -7.40 23.91
C GLU A 275 4.54 -8.43 22.88
N GLU A 276 3.60 -9.17 22.26
CA GLU A 276 3.94 -10.16 21.23
C GLU A 276 4.50 -9.50 19.98
N VAL A 277 3.99 -8.31 19.61
CA VAL A 277 4.54 -7.50 18.52
C VAL A 277 5.95 -7.05 18.84
N ARG A 278 6.19 -6.53 20.04
CA ARG A 278 7.53 -6.12 20.49
C ARG A 278 8.50 -7.27 20.48
N GLN A 279 8.10 -8.42 21.04
CA GLN A 279 8.95 -9.61 21.08
C GLN A 279 9.29 -10.12 19.70
N SER A 280 8.32 -10.12 18.76
CA SER A 280 8.54 -10.52 17.35
C SER A 280 9.62 -9.67 16.66
N VAL A 281 9.62 -8.36 16.91
CA VAL A 281 10.66 -7.45 16.38
C VAL A 281 12.03 -7.74 17.02
N LEU A 282 12.09 -7.95 18.33
CA LEU A 282 13.34 -8.30 19.01
C LEU A 282 13.91 -9.64 18.52
N ASP A 283 13.05 -10.61 18.23
CA ASP A 283 13.49 -11.89 17.66
C ASP A 283 13.96 -11.73 16.20
N ALA A 284 13.32 -10.85 15.39
CA ALA A 284 13.81 -10.50 14.06
C ALA A 284 15.19 -9.83 14.10
N LEU A 285 15.43 -8.94 15.05
CA LEU A 285 16.75 -8.32 15.26
C LEU A 285 17.82 -9.35 15.60
N LYS A 286 17.51 -10.36 16.44
CA LYS A 286 18.45 -11.47 16.72
C LYS A 286 18.79 -12.30 15.48
N VAL A 287 17.83 -12.47 14.54
CA VAL A 287 18.08 -13.13 13.27
C VAL A 287 19.09 -12.31 12.44
N LEU A 288 18.84 -11.00 12.29
CA LEU A 288 19.72 -10.11 11.54
C LEU A 288 21.11 -10.00 12.17
N GLU A 289 21.21 -10.01 13.50
CA GLU A 289 22.49 -10.03 14.23
C GLU A 289 23.29 -11.31 13.96
N LYS A 290 22.62 -12.47 13.92
CA LYS A 290 23.27 -13.74 13.53
C LYS A 290 23.78 -13.72 12.10
N LEU A 291 23.16 -12.94 11.19
CA LEU A 291 23.61 -12.73 9.83
C LEU A 291 24.72 -11.69 9.72
N GLY A 292 25.15 -11.06 10.83
CA GLY A 292 26.28 -10.16 10.91
C GLY A 292 25.95 -8.67 10.89
N ALA A 293 24.69 -8.28 10.97
CA ALA A 293 24.29 -6.89 11.23
C ALA A 293 24.49 -6.54 12.72
N ALA A 294 24.62 -5.25 13.02
CA ALA A 294 24.62 -4.75 14.40
C ALA A 294 23.45 -3.79 14.61
N TRP A 295 22.86 -3.78 15.80
CA TRP A 295 21.77 -2.84 16.09
C TRP A 295 21.99 -2.08 17.40
N GLU A 296 21.47 -0.88 17.46
CA GLU A 296 21.50 -0.01 18.64
C GLU A 296 20.16 0.70 18.82
N GLU A 297 19.80 0.95 20.10
CA GLU A 297 18.65 1.78 20.43
C GLU A 297 18.95 3.25 20.15
N VAL A 298 18.01 3.94 19.51
CA VAL A 298 18.08 5.38 19.20
C VAL A 298 16.80 6.07 19.63
N SER A 299 16.71 7.40 19.45
CA SER A 299 15.50 8.17 19.70
C SER A 299 15.09 8.97 18.46
N LEU A 300 13.78 9.00 18.19
CA LEU A 300 13.11 9.90 17.24
C LEU A 300 12.18 10.83 18.06
N PRO A 301 12.72 11.85 18.73
CA PRO A 301 12.03 12.59 19.80
C PRO A 301 10.77 13.33 19.34
N HIS A 302 10.67 13.69 18.03
CA HIS A 302 9.52 14.38 17.49
C HIS A 302 8.42 13.41 16.96
N SER A 303 8.65 12.07 16.93
CA SER A 303 7.66 11.09 16.48
C SER A 303 6.36 11.13 17.28
N LYS A 304 6.39 11.52 18.56
CA LYS A 304 5.20 11.73 19.41
C LYS A 304 4.21 12.78 18.85
N TYR A 305 4.66 13.65 17.97
CA TYR A 305 3.81 14.66 17.30
C TYR A 305 3.32 14.21 15.91
N ALA A 306 3.78 13.06 15.42
CA ALA A 306 3.54 12.64 14.05
C ALA A 306 2.05 12.46 13.74
N LEU A 307 1.30 11.84 14.65
CA LEU A 307 -0.13 11.61 14.48
C LEU A 307 -0.90 12.92 14.27
N ALA A 308 -0.76 13.87 15.18
CA ALA A 308 -1.42 15.18 15.08
C ALA A 308 -0.97 15.95 13.82
N THR A 309 0.33 15.94 13.52
CA THR A 309 0.90 16.58 12.33
C THR A 309 0.31 16.03 11.05
N TYR A 310 0.23 14.70 10.95
CA TYR A 310 -0.33 14.02 9.79
C TYR A 310 -1.80 14.37 9.57
N TYR A 311 -2.64 14.27 10.62
CA TYR A 311 -4.07 14.54 10.47
C TYR A 311 -4.38 16.01 10.14
N LEU A 312 -3.57 16.96 10.62
CA LEU A 312 -3.67 18.35 10.21
C LEU A 312 -3.30 18.54 8.74
N LEU A 313 -2.17 18.00 8.29
CA LEU A 313 -1.69 18.14 6.91
C LEU A 313 -2.57 17.39 5.92
N SER A 314 -2.81 16.10 6.17
CA SER A 314 -3.57 15.25 5.26
C SER A 314 -5.01 15.71 5.11
N SER A 315 -5.67 16.10 6.21
CA SER A 315 -7.04 16.64 6.16
C SER A 315 -7.10 17.99 5.44
N SER A 316 -6.11 18.86 5.64
CA SER A 316 -6.01 20.13 4.92
C SER A 316 -5.89 19.93 3.41
N GLU A 317 -5.01 19.03 2.99
CA GLU A 317 -4.83 18.67 1.56
C GLU A 317 -6.06 17.95 1.01
N ALA A 318 -6.69 17.05 1.77
CA ALA A 318 -7.94 16.39 1.40
C ALA A 318 -9.06 17.40 1.13
N SER A 319 -9.24 18.39 2.01
CA SER A 319 -10.27 19.41 1.83
C SER A 319 -10.12 20.17 0.51
N ALA A 320 -8.88 20.47 0.11
CA ALA A 320 -8.56 21.11 -1.16
C ALA A 320 -8.71 20.15 -2.34
N ASN A 321 -8.16 18.93 -2.24
CA ASN A 321 -8.21 17.93 -3.32
C ASN A 321 -9.64 17.46 -3.64
N LEU A 322 -10.47 17.25 -2.62
CA LEU A 322 -11.84 16.77 -2.80
C LEU A 322 -12.85 17.89 -3.11
N ALA A 323 -12.43 19.16 -3.15
CA ALA A 323 -13.26 20.28 -3.57
C ALA A 323 -13.72 20.16 -5.05
N ARG A 324 -12.99 19.39 -5.86
CA ARG A 324 -13.33 19.13 -7.27
C ARG A 324 -14.59 18.28 -7.46
N PHE A 325 -15.00 17.53 -6.47
CA PHE A 325 -16.21 16.71 -6.49
C PHE A 325 -17.42 17.56 -6.08
N ASP A 326 -17.96 18.29 -7.04
CA ASP A 326 -18.97 19.34 -6.84
C ASP A 326 -20.35 18.99 -7.45
N GLY A 327 -20.48 17.83 -8.12
CA GLY A 327 -21.69 17.40 -8.81
C GLY A 327 -21.97 18.12 -10.12
N VAL A 328 -21.01 18.92 -10.62
CA VAL A 328 -21.16 19.68 -11.88
C VAL A 328 -20.30 19.09 -12.99
N ARG A 329 -19.01 18.87 -12.72
CA ARG A 329 -18.01 18.49 -13.74
C ARG A 329 -18.01 17.00 -14.05
N TYR A 330 -18.07 16.15 -13.01
CA TYR A 330 -18.06 14.68 -13.11
C TYR A 330 -18.47 14.05 -11.77
N GLY A 331 -18.70 12.75 -11.78
CA GLY A 331 -19.08 11.97 -10.61
C GLY A 331 -20.58 12.08 -10.27
N TYR A 332 -20.92 11.61 -9.08
CA TYR A 332 -22.28 11.62 -8.57
C TYR A 332 -22.85 13.03 -8.51
N ARG A 333 -24.11 13.18 -8.88
CA ARG A 333 -24.89 14.42 -8.78
C ARG A 333 -26.25 14.12 -8.16
N THR A 334 -26.63 14.91 -7.13
CA THR A 334 -27.96 14.79 -6.53
C THR A 334 -29.07 15.04 -7.55
N GLN A 335 -30.18 14.32 -7.42
CA GLN A 335 -31.23 14.31 -8.44
C GLN A 335 -32.13 15.55 -8.42
N ASN A 336 -32.43 16.10 -7.24
CA ASN A 336 -33.43 17.15 -7.07
C ASN A 336 -32.90 18.34 -6.26
N PRO A 337 -31.92 19.10 -6.79
CA PRO A 337 -31.42 20.31 -6.11
C PRO A 337 -32.40 21.48 -6.33
N GLU A 338 -32.61 22.27 -5.29
CA GLU A 338 -33.44 23.50 -5.37
C GLU A 338 -32.71 24.66 -6.04
N ASN A 339 -31.38 24.73 -5.85
CA ASN A 339 -30.50 25.74 -6.38
C ASN A 339 -29.05 25.24 -6.42
N LEU A 340 -28.11 26.06 -6.92
CA LEU A 340 -26.71 25.67 -7.06
C LEU A 340 -26.03 25.34 -5.73
N ILE A 341 -26.34 26.07 -4.67
CA ILE A 341 -25.76 25.81 -3.33
C ILE A 341 -26.28 24.48 -2.79
N ASP A 342 -27.57 24.21 -2.97
CA ASP A 342 -28.22 22.97 -2.56
C ASP A 342 -27.65 21.78 -3.36
N LEU A 343 -27.41 21.95 -4.66
CA LEU A 343 -26.75 20.96 -5.50
C LEU A 343 -25.38 20.54 -4.89
N TYR A 344 -24.54 21.49 -4.54
CA TYR A 344 -23.23 21.21 -3.95
C TYR A 344 -23.38 20.50 -2.60
N LYS A 345 -24.24 21.00 -1.72
CA LYS A 345 -24.44 20.44 -0.39
C LYS A 345 -24.98 19.02 -0.43
N LYS A 346 -26.06 18.78 -1.17
CA LYS A 346 -26.68 17.46 -1.28
C LYS A 346 -25.77 16.44 -1.97
N THR A 347 -25.13 16.81 -3.08
CA THR A 347 -24.20 15.92 -3.77
C THR A 347 -23.10 15.43 -2.84
N ARG A 348 -22.47 16.33 -2.08
CA ARG A 348 -21.38 15.97 -1.18
C ARG A 348 -21.87 15.23 0.07
N ALA A 349 -23.06 15.55 0.59
CA ALA A 349 -23.67 14.87 1.72
C ALA A 349 -24.07 13.42 1.40
N GLU A 350 -24.61 13.19 0.20
CA GLU A 350 -25.09 11.89 -0.27
C GLU A 350 -23.95 11.00 -0.80
N GLY A 351 -22.97 11.62 -1.47
CA GLY A 351 -21.90 10.91 -2.17
C GLY A 351 -20.68 10.56 -1.33
N PHE A 352 -20.34 11.35 -0.30
CA PHE A 352 -19.21 11.07 0.60
C PHE A 352 -19.65 10.32 1.86
N GLY A 353 -18.84 9.36 2.28
CA GLY A 353 -18.94 8.69 3.58
C GLY A 353 -18.53 9.60 4.76
N ASP A 354 -18.79 9.13 5.97
CA ASP A 354 -18.66 9.96 7.17
C ASP A 354 -17.20 10.32 7.51
N GLU A 355 -16.25 9.39 7.31
CA GLU A 355 -14.85 9.68 7.57
C GLU A 355 -14.30 10.72 6.59
N VAL A 356 -14.65 10.64 5.32
CA VAL A 356 -14.28 11.64 4.31
C VAL A 356 -14.83 13.01 4.66
N LYS A 357 -16.11 13.09 5.02
CA LYS A 357 -16.75 14.34 5.49
C LYS A 357 -16.04 14.93 6.70
N ARG A 358 -15.70 14.08 7.69
CA ARG A 358 -14.96 14.49 8.89
C ARG A 358 -13.61 15.12 8.54
N ARG A 359 -12.81 14.47 7.67
CA ARG A 359 -11.50 15.00 7.27
C ARG A 359 -11.59 16.27 6.42
N ILE A 360 -12.58 16.37 5.54
CA ILE A 360 -12.84 17.61 4.79
C ILE A 360 -13.15 18.78 5.77
N MET A 361 -13.98 18.55 6.78
CA MET A 361 -14.33 19.56 7.77
C MET A 361 -13.12 19.98 8.62
N LEU A 362 -12.34 19.02 9.11
CA LEU A 362 -11.10 19.26 9.86
C LEU A 362 -10.10 20.08 9.03
N GLY A 363 -9.91 19.70 7.76
CA GLY A 363 -8.99 20.42 6.87
C GLY A 363 -9.46 21.83 6.54
N THR A 364 -10.74 22.01 6.29
CA THR A 364 -11.34 23.32 6.06
C THR A 364 -11.16 24.22 7.28
N PHE A 365 -11.35 23.70 8.49
CA PHE A 365 -11.11 24.43 9.73
C PHE A 365 -9.63 24.80 9.87
N ALA A 366 -8.70 23.86 9.69
CA ALA A 366 -7.26 24.11 9.83
C ALA A 366 -6.72 25.15 8.83
N LEU A 367 -7.36 25.28 7.65
CA LEU A 367 -7.01 26.23 6.61
C LEU A 367 -7.76 27.56 6.71
N SER A 368 -8.74 27.69 7.62
CA SER A 368 -9.55 28.92 7.74
C SER A 368 -8.77 30.08 8.31
N SER A 369 -9.25 31.30 8.04
CA SER A 369 -8.67 32.54 8.51
C SER A 369 -8.58 32.55 10.05
N GLY A 370 -7.42 32.92 10.58
CA GLY A 370 -7.11 32.92 12.02
C GLY A 370 -6.58 31.60 12.56
N TYR A 371 -6.78 30.47 11.86
CA TYR A 371 -6.30 29.12 12.28
C TYR A 371 -5.15 28.59 11.44
N TYR A 372 -4.98 29.09 10.23
CA TYR A 372 -3.96 28.64 9.28
C TYR A 372 -2.53 28.64 9.88
N ASP A 373 -2.14 29.73 10.53
CA ASP A 373 -0.81 29.86 11.16
C ASP A 373 -0.67 28.95 12.38
N ALA A 374 -1.73 28.84 13.18
CA ALA A 374 -1.73 28.06 14.42
C ALA A 374 -1.72 26.54 14.18
N TYR A 375 -2.35 26.08 13.12
CA TYR A 375 -2.47 24.65 12.81
C TYR A 375 -1.64 24.23 11.61
N TYR A 376 -1.98 24.68 10.40
CA TYR A 376 -1.33 24.19 9.18
C TYR A 376 0.15 24.53 9.10
N LYS A 377 0.52 25.80 9.28
CA LYS A 377 1.94 26.21 9.28
C LYS A 377 2.73 25.57 10.42
N LYS A 378 2.13 25.43 11.59
CA LYS A 378 2.76 24.75 12.71
C LYS A 378 3.01 23.28 12.40
N ALA A 379 2.05 22.58 11.81
CA ALA A 379 2.19 21.19 11.37
C ALA A 379 3.32 21.03 10.33
N GLN A 380 3.45 21.95 9.36
CA GLN A 380 4.56 21.96 8.41
C GLN A 380 5.93 22.10 9.09
N LYS A 381 6.05 22.96 10.09
CA LYS A 381 7.27 23.11 10.89
C LYS A 381 7.62 21.84 11.66
N VAL A 382 6.61 21.20 12.27
CA VAL A 382 6.81 19.93 12.99
C VAL A 382 7.18 18.81 12.03
N ARG A 383 6.60 18.75 10.83
CA ARG A 383 7.00 17.82 9.77
C ARG A 383 8.50 17.94 9.46
N THR A 384 9.03 19.16 9.39
CA THR A 384 10.46 19.39 9.17
C THR A 384 11.31 18.82 10.31
N LEU A 385 10.87 18.96 11.57
CA LEU A 385 11.59 18.38 12.72
C LEU A 385 11.55 16.84 12.71
N ILE A 386 10.41 16.26 12.36
CA ILE A 386 10.30 14.79 12.20
C ILE A 386 11.26 14.31 11.11
N LYS A 387 11.28 14.97 9.95
CA LYS A 387 12.23 14.64 8.88
C LYS A 387 13.68 14.72 9.35
N GLN A 388 14.02 15.75 10.11
CA GLN A 388 15.36 15.95 10.69
C GLN A 388 15.77 14.79 11.64
N ASP A 389 14.82 14.24 12.42
CA ASP A 389 15.11 13.08 13.28
C ASP A 389 15.60 11.89 12.43
N PHE A 390 14.92 11.59 11.31
CA PHE A 390 15.34 10.54 10.39
C PHE A 390 16.70 10.83 9.75
N GLU A 391 16.91 12.05 9.26
CA GLU A 391 18.19 12.47 8.66
C GLU A 391 19.35 12.28 9.64
N ASN A 392 19.19 12.73 10.90
CA ASN A 392 20.22 12.57 11.93
C ASN A 392 20.55 11.10 12.24
N VAL A 393 19.53 10.23 12.28
CA VAL A 393 19.74 8.79 12.49
C VAL A 393 20.48 8.20 11.29
N PHE A 394 20.10 8.54 10.07
CA PHE A 394 20.69 8.03 8.86
C PHE A 394 22.13 8.52 8.58
N GLU A 395 22.64 9.50 9.33
CA GLU A 395 24.08 9.83 9.29
C GLU A 395 24.98 8.69 9.80
N LYS A 396 24.45 7.85 10.72
CA LYS A 396 25.21 6.81 11.42
C LYS A 396 24.74 5.40 11.13
N TYR A 397 23.47 5.23 10.73
CA TYR A 397 22.83 3.94 10.52
C TYR A 397 22.37 3.78 9.07
N ASP A 398 22.27 2.53 8.63
CA ASP A 398 21.90 2.20 7.26
C ASP A 398 20.38 2.04 7.12
N VAL A 399 19.73 1.44 8.13
CA VAL A 399 18.27 1.26 8.18
C VAL A 399 17.75 1.51 9.60
N ILE A 400 16.46 1.82 9.67
CA ILE A 400 15.70 1.85 10.93
C ILE A 400 14.75 0.66 10.91
N ILE A 401 14.65 -0.05 12.05
CA ILE A 401 13.73 -1.20 12.20
C ILE A 401 12.80 -0.99 13.38
N GLY A 402 11.54 -1.40 13.19
CA GLY A 402 10.51 -1.41 14.22
C GLY A 402 9.30 -2.24 13.77
N PRO A 403 8.24 -2.33 14.58
CA PRO A 403 7.00 -2.96 14.14
C PRO A 403 6.26 -2.08 13.12
N THR A 404 5.52 -2.73 12.22
CA THR A 404 4.70 -1.99 11.25
C THR A 404 3.43 -1.42 11.90
N ALA A 405 2.78 -2.21 12.75
CA ALA A 405 1.57 -1.82 13.48
C ALA A 405 1.73 -2.14 14.97
N PRO A 406 1.07 -1.38 15.88
CA PRO A 406 1.23 -1.58 17.31
C PRO A 406 0.55 -2.85 17.83
N THR A 407 -0.42 -3.39 17.11
CA THR A 407 -1.21 -4.57 17.49
C THR A 407 -1.41 -5.50 16.28
N PRO A 408 -1.75 -6.78 16.49
CA PRO A 408 -2.31 -7.61 15.42
C PRO A 408 -3.61 -7.01 14.87
N ALA A 409 -4.12 -7.55 13.76
CA ALA A 409 -5.40 -7.13 13.19
C ALA A 409 -6.53 -7.29 14.22
N PHE A 410 -7.34 -6.25 14.40
CA PHE A 410 -8.47 -6.21 15.32
C PHE A 410 -9.77 -6.69 14.63
N LYS A 411 -10.84 -6.89 15.41
CA LYS A 411 -12.14 -7.36 14.87
C LYS A 411 -12.85 -6.26 14.08
N ILE A 412 -13.60 -6.68 13.06
CA ILE A 412 -14.49 -5.78 12.31
C ILE A 412 -15.50 -5.16 13.28
N GLY A 413 -15.68 -3.84 13.20
CA GLY A 413 -16.55 -3.05 14.08
C GLY A 413 -15.94 -2.61 15.41
N GLU A 414 -14.81 -3.18 15.82
CA GLU A 414 -14.23 -2.94 17.17
C GLU A 414 -13.83 -1.47 17.40
N LYS A 415 -13.31 -0.80 16.40
CA LYS A 415 -12.77 0.58 16.53
C LYS A 415 -13.57 1.65 15.80
N MET A 416 -14.69 1.31 15.18
CA MET A 416 -15.49 2.24 14.36
C MET A 416 -16.10 3.39 15.15
N SER A 417 -16.38 3.20 16.45
CA SER A 417 -17.00 4.21 17.30
C SER A 417 -16.03 5.27 17.81
N ASP A 418 -14.72 5.02 17.79
CA ASP A 418 -13.68 5.96 18.27
C ASP A 418 -12.62 6.22 17.20
N PRO A 419 -12.72 7.36 16.48
CA PRO A 419 -11.73 7.74 15.47
C PRO A 419 -10.29 7.82 16.01
N MET A 420 -10.09 8.23 17.26
CA MET A 420 -8.73 8.36 17.83
C MET A 420 -8.07 7.00 18.02
N THR A 421 -8.82 6.00 18.49
CA THR A 421 -8.33 4.63 18.61
C THR A 421 -8.04 4.03 17.22
N MET A 422 -8.86 4.33 16.21
CA MET A 422 -8.59 3.92 14.83
C MET A 422 -7.28 4.57 14.31
N TYR A 423 -7.10 5.86 14.53
CA TYR A 423 -5.94 6.61 14.07
C TYR A 423 -4.62 6.15 14.72
N ALA A 424 -4.67 5.68 15.95
CA ALA A 424 -3.50 5.16 16.67
C ALA A 424 -2.87 3.91 16.01
N ASN A 425 -3.59 3.19 15.14
CA ASN A 425 -3.04 2.06 14.41
C ASN A 425 -1.90 2.45 13.44
N ASP A 426 -1.88 3.69 12.97
CA ASP A 426 -0.89 4.19 12.01
C ASP A 426 0.28 4.93 12.66
N ILE A 427 0.35 4.94 14.01
CA ILE A 427 1.34 5.75 14.75
C ILE A 427 2.79 5.42 14.39
N LEU A 428 3.07 4.17 13.98
CA LEU A 428 4.42 3.69 13.63
C LEU A 428 4.76 3.85 12.15
N THR A 429 3.76 4.05 11.29
CA THR A 429 3.95 4.21 9.84
C THR A 429 3.93 5.66 9.39
N ILE A 430 3.13 6.50 10.03
CA ILE A 430 2.97 7.93 9.73
C ILE A 430 4.31 8.71 9.72
N PRO A 431 5.24 8.55 10.66
CA PRO A 431 6.51 9.28 10.66
C PRO A 431 7.31 9.08 9.36
N VAL A 432 7.25 7.89 8.78
CA VAL A 432 7.92 7.52 7.53
C VAL A 432 7.36 8.30 6.33
N ASN A 433 6.04 8.53 6.31
CA ASN A 433 5.39 9.36 5.27
C ASN A 433 5.75 10.83 5.43
N LEU A 434 5.72 11.35 6.67
CA LEU A 434 6.07 12.74 6.97
C LEU A 434 7.52 13.03 6.60
N ALA A 435 8.43 12.08 6.85
CA ALA A 435 9.84 12.18 6.44
C ALA A 435 10.05 11.97 4.93
N GLY A 436 9.13 11.28 4.24
CA GLY A 436 9.21 11.00 2.80
C GLY A 436 10.16 9.86 2.42
N VAL A 437 10.68 9.10 3.38
CA VAL A 437 11.63 8.00 3.20
C VAL A 437 10.94 6.68 2.81
N PRO A 438 11.64 5.71 2.19
CA PRO A 438 11.07 4.41 1.87
C PRO A 438 10.90 3.53 3.11
N GLY A 439 9.92 2.63 3.08
CA GLY A 439 9.71 1.64 4.13
C GLY A 439 8.97 0.42 3.63
N ILE A 440 9.43 -0.76 4.01
CA ILE A 440 8.81 -2.05 3.69
C ILE A 440 8.28 -2.72 4.95
N SER A 441 7.16 -3.42 4.84
CA SER A 441 6.67 -4.35 5.84
C SER A 441 6.86 -5.77 5.34
N VAL A 442 7.45 -6.64 6.17
CA VAL A 442 7.59 -8.08 5.90
C VAL A 442 7.06 -8.89 7.07
N PRO A 443 6.48 -10.08 6.85
CA PRO A 443 6.01 -10.95 7.94
C PRO A 443 7.16 -11.34 8.88
N CYS A 444 6.97 -11.21 10.21
CA CYS A 444 8.01 -11.50 11.19
C CYS A 444 7.52 -12.33 12.41
N GLY A 445 6.29 -12.79 12.39
CA GLY A 445 5.72 -13.57 13.48
C GLY A 445 4.21 -13.70 13.39
N PHE A 446 3.64 -14.34 14.40
CA PHE A 446 2.19 -14.52 14.56
C PHE A 446 1.81 -14.33 16.02
N SER A 447 0.62 -13.76 16.24
CA SER A 447 -0.04 -13.69 17.56
C SER A 447 -1.50 -14.08 17.37
N ASP A 448 -1.99 -15.05 18.13
CA ASP A 448 -3.36 -15.60 18.00
C ASP A 448 -3.74 -15.99 16.56
N GLY A 449 -2.78 -16.55 15.82
CA GLY A 449 -2.96 -16.92 14.41
C GLY A 449 -2.97 -15.76 13.43
N MET A 450 -2.77 -14.52 13.89
CA MET A 450 -2.70 -13.33 13.05
C MET A 450 -1.25 -12.92 12.78
N PRO A 451 -0.93 -12.56 11.52
CA PRO A 451 0.42 -12.14 11.16
C PRO A 451 0.86 -10.84 11.86
N LEU A 452 2.17 -10.72 12.05
CA LEU A 452 2.85 -9.52 12.54
C LEU A 452 3.88 -9.06 11.52
N GLY A 453 4.02 -7.73 11.34
CA GLY A 453 4.92 -7.14 10.36
C GLY A 453 6.11 -6.42 10.97
N LEU A 454 7.30 -6.73 10.45
CA LEU A 454 8.54 -5.99 10.66
C LEU A 454 8.62 -4.85 9.66
N GLN A 455 8.77 -3.62 10.13
CA GLN A 455 9.01 -2.46 9.27
C GLN A 455 10.50 -2.17 9.17
N ILE A 456 11.03 -2.13 7.94
CA ILE A 456 12.40 -1.75 7.62
C ILE A 456 12.34 -0.45 6.82
N ILE A 457 13.00 0.60 7.32
CA ILE A 457 12.95 1.95 6.78
C ILE A 457 14.35 2.33 6.31
N GLY A 458 14.48 2.86 5.10
CA GLY A 458 15.75 3.24 4.48
C GLY A 458 15.92 4.75 4.31
N LYS A 459 17.10 5.13 3.83
CA LYS A 459 17.43 6.50 3.40
C LYS A 459 16.61 6.87 2.15
N HIS A 460 16.46 8.17 1.89
CA HIS A 460 15.81 8.62 0.66
C HIS A 460 16.47 7.98 -0.57
N PHE A 461 15.66 7.38 -1.43
CA PHE A 461 16.07 6.70 -2.67
C PHE A 461 17.00 5.50 -2.50
N ASP A 462 17.10 4.95 -1.29
CA ASP A 462 17.86 3.73 -0.99
C ASP A 462 16.95 2.53 -0.71
N GLU A 463 15.97 2.32 -1.59
CA GLU A 463 15.14 1.12 -1.59
C GLU A 463 15.98 -0.15 -1.71
N SER A 464 17.14 -0.06 -2.35
CA SER A 464 18.08 -1.19 -2.51
C SER A 464 18.55 -1.76 -1.18
N THR A 465 18.95 -0.90 -0.22
CA THR A 465 19.33 -1.35 1.12
C THR A 465 18.13 -1.90 1.90
N VAL A 466 16.93 -1.29 1.74
CA VAL A 466 15.70 -1.81 2.33
C VAL A 466 15.41 -3.23 1.83
N TYR A 467 15.47 -3.46 0.52
CA TYR A 467 15.27 -4.78 -0.08
C TYR A 467 16.33 -5.78 0.36
N ARG A 468 17.60 -5.38 0.44
CA ARG A 468 18.70 -6.25 0.89
C ARG A 468 18.45 -6.79 2.29
N VAL A 469 18.05 -5.92 3.24
CA VAL A 469 17.77 -6.32 4.63
C VAL A 469 16.50 -7.17 4.70
N ALA A 470 15.44 -6.76 4.00
CA ALA A 470 14.19 -7.51 3.95
C ALA A 470 14.38 -8.91 3.37
N HIS A 471 15.12 -9.04 2.27
CA HIS A 471 15.42 -10.32 1.64
C HIS A 471 16.29 -11.21 2.52
N ALA A 472 17.32 -10.68 3.17
CA ALA A 472 18.16 -11.44 4.09
C ALA A 472 17.31 -12.02 5.26
N PHE A 473 16.40 -11.24 5.80
CA PHE A 473 15.48 -11.69 6.85
C PHE A 473 14.50 -12.76 6.32
N GLU A 474 13.90 -12.53 5.14
CA GLU A 474 12.97 -13.46 4.51
C GLU A 474 13.63 -14.83 4.25
N GLN A 475 14.88 -14.84 3.72
CA GLN A 475 15.60 -16.08 3.44
C GLN A 475 16.03 -16.84 4.72
N ALA A 476 16.17 -16.15 5.84
CA ALA A 476 16.56 -16.75 7.13
C ALA A 476 15.35 -17.24 7.95
N THR A 477 14.13 -17.03 7.46
CA THR A 477 12.88 -17.35 8.18
C THR A 477 11.85 -17.97 7.26
N ASP A 478 10.77 -18.54 7.84
CA ASP A 478 9.70 -19.20 7.09
C ASP A 478 8.33 -18.50 7.23
N TYR A 479 8.29 -17.27 7.75
CA TYR A 479 7.02 -16.57 7.98
C TYR A 479 6.26 -16.30 6.68
N HIS A 480 6.95 -15.92 5.61
CA HIS A 480 6.37 -15.67 4.28
C HIS A 480 5.80 -16.92 3.60
N LYS A 481 6.18 -18.13 4.06
CA LYS A 481 5.67 -19.41 3.52
C LYS A 481 4.31 -19.79 4.11
N GLN A 482 3.94 -19.18 5.23
CA GLN A 482 2.65 -19.44 5.84
C GLN A 482 1.51 -18.84 5.01
N LYS A 483 0.37 -19.53 5.02
CA LYS A 483 -0.82 -19.16 4.23
C LYS A 483 -2.06 -19.19 5.10
N PRO A 484 -3.07 -18.34 4.81
CA PRO A 484 -4.37 -18.46 5.45
C PRO A 484 -5.05 -19.79 5.09
N GLY A 485 -5.82 -20.33 6.03
CA GLY A 485 -6.56 -21.58 5.87
C GLY A 485 -7.92 -21.43 5.17
N LEU A 486 -8.02 -20.66 4.06
CA LEU A 486 -9.23 -20.41 3.29
C LEU A 486 -9.52 -21.52 2.27
#